data_2b0990f27c63f838ef183b1d8720dc73
#
_entry.id   2b0990f27c63f838ef183b1d8720dc73
#
_cell.length_a   1.000
_cell.length_b   1.000
_cell.length_c   1.000
_cell.angle_alpha   90.00
_cell.angle_beta   90.00
_cell.angle_gamma   90.00
#
_symmetry.space_group_name_H-M   'P 1'
#
loop_
_entity.id
_entity.type
_entity.pdbx_description
1 polymer ?
#
loop_
_entity_poly.entity_id
_entity_poly.type
_entity_poly.pdbx_seq_one_letter_code
_entity_poly.pdbx_strand_id
1 'polypeptide(L)'
;MRRDFDRQGKQKKFTFLMKDELFRKKPKNNHFSWSVDETKFLDSEKVKRLRKVLTSAKDKAIKENKIVPARNWFMVELGLFTGLRVEEMVNLKAPDLHLKEEQSSLSVKKGKGDKSRTVYLPETFKKECLFYLNWKERTFPRSDYLFINRAGGQLTKRALQKSFKRCLKLAGLEPHYSIHCLRHTYGSFLYKSSNHNLRMVQEQLGHSSIRTTQ
;
A
#
# COMPACT_ATOMS: atom_id res chain seq x y z
N MET A 1 -13.22 25.93 -1.25
CA MET A 1 -12.40 24.82 -0.75
C MET A 1 -11.98 25.19 0.68
N ARG A 2 -12.75 24.77 1.71
CA ARG A 2 -12.44 25.09 3.10
C ARG A 2 -11.39 24.12 3.60
N ARG A 3 -10.25 24.64 4.02
CA ARG A 3 -9.18 23.88 4.70
C ARG A 3 -9.59 23.77 6.17
N ASP A 4 -9.71 22.55 6.69
CA ASP A 4 -9.97 22.32 8.12
C ASP A 4 -8.69 22.59 8.91
N PHE A 5 -8.67 23.70 9.60
CA PHE A 5 -7.66 24.04 10.59
C PHE A 5 -8.18 23.72 12.01
N ASP A 6 -7.28 23.37 12.91
CA ASP A 6 -7.62 23.29 14.34
C ASP A 6 -7.83 24.69 14.94
N ARG A 7 -8.30 24.77 16.19
CA ARG A 7 -8.56 26.04 16.88
C ARG A 7 -7.31 26.93 17.07
N GLN A 8 -6.12 26.45 16.69
CA GLN A 8 -4.85 27.17 16.78
C GLN A 8 -4.26 27.48 15.39
N GLY A 9 -5.03 27.34 14.30
CA GLY A 9 -4.59 27.65 12.94
C GLY A 9 -3.58 26.66 12.34
N LYS A 10 -3.31 25.53 12.99
CA LYS A 10 -2.43 24.51 12.48
C LYS A 10 -3.25 23.48 11.70
N GLN A 11 -2.80 23.17 10.49
CA GLN A 11 -3.36 22.06 9.70
C GLN A 11 -3.34 20.80 10.57
N LYS A 12 -4.52 20.17 10.78
CA LYS A 12 -4.61 18.94 11.57
C LYS A 12 -3.57 17.95 11.06
N LYS A 13 -2.55 17.68 11.86
CA LYS A 13 -1.55 16.66 11.56
C LYS A 13 -2.28 15.34 11.37
N PHE A 14 -2.26 14.83 10.17
CA PHE A 14 -2.72 13.50 9.84
C PHE A 14 -1.75 12.47 10.45
N THR A 15 -1.82 12.32 11.76
CA THR A 15 -1.19 11.19 12.44
C THR A 15 -2.11 10.00 12.20
N PHE A 16 -1.96 9.38 11.05
CA PHE A 16 -2.63 8.14 10.73
C PHE A 16 -2.08 7.08 11.70
N LEU A 17 -2.80 6.88 12.79
CA LEU A 17 -2.54 5.87 13.81
C LEU A 17 -2.82 4.49 13.19
N MET A 18 -1.90 4.02 12.35
CA MET A 18 -1.75 2.59 12.07
C MET A 18 -0.90 1.94 13.18
N LYS A 19 -1.14 2.31 14.45
CA LYS A 19 -0.81 1.47 15.59
C LYS A 19 -1.83 0.34 15.63
N ASP A 20 -1.49 -0.77 16.26
CA ASP A 20 -2.24 -2.02 16.44
C ASP A 20 -3.78 -1.96 16.59
N GLU A 21 -4.37 -0.77 16.62
CA GLU A 21 -5.82 -0.51 16.69
C GLU A 21 -6.59 -0.91 15.42
N LEU A 22 -5.94 -1.01 14.25
CA LEU A 22 -6.58 -1.56 13.04
C LEU A 22 -7.04 -3.01 13.20
N PHE A 23 -6.56 -3.65 14.26
CA PHE A 23 -6.83 -5.06 14.56
C PHE A 23 -7.70 -5.28 15.80
N ARG A 24 -8.23 -4.23 16.44
CA ARG A 24 -9.14 -4.36 17.57
C ARG A 24 -10.57 -4.70 17.12
N LYS A 25 -11.25 -5.48 17.99
CA LYS A 25 -12.54 -6.16 17.81
C LYS A 25 -13.65 -5.31 17.17
N LYS A 26 -14.50 -5.98 16.37
CA LYS A 26 -15.74 -5.47 15.76
C LYS A 26 -16.60 -4.68 16.77
N PRO A 27 -17.08 -3.47 16.45
CA PRO A 27 -18.21 -2.90 17.14
C PRO A 27 -19.47 -3.71 16.80
N LYS A 28 -20.25 -4.06 17.83
CA LYS A 28 -21.58 -4.64 17.66
C LYS A 28 -22.55 -3.54 17.24
N ASN A 29 -23.37 -3.84 16.22
CA ASN A 29 -24.58 -3.14 15.76
C ASN A 29 -24.39 -1.82 14.96
N ASN A 30 -24.73 -1.80 13.64
CA ASN A 30 -26.03 -1.40 13.14
C ASN A 30 -26.16 -1.62 11.63
N HIS A 31 -27.35 -2.02 11.21
CA HIS A 31 -27.92 -2.18 9.90
C HIS A 31 -27.42 -1.20 8.81
N PHE A 32 -26.42 -1.63 8.06
CA PHE A 32 -26.28 -1.39 6.65
C PHE A 32 -25.55 -2.60 6.10
N SER A 33 -26.27 -3.50 5.47
CA SER A 33 -25.69 -4.67 4.82
C SER A 33 -25.03 -4.23 3.50
N TRP A 34 -23.88 -3.63 3.60
CA TRP A 34 -22.94 -3.63 2.50
C TRP A 34 -22.46 -5.07 2.38
N SER A 35 -22.91 -5.77 1.38
CA SER A 35 -22.28 -7.04 1.00
C SER A 35 -20.92 -6.71 0.39
N VAL A 36 -19.96 -6.32 1.25
CA VAL A 36 -18.55 -6.31 0.85
C VAL A 36 -18.24 -7.75 0.55
N ASP A 37 -18.05 -8.05 -0.71
CA ASP A 37 -17.66 -9.37 -1.16
C ASP A 37 -16.34 -9.74 -0.47
N GLU A 38 -16.46 -10.50 0.63
CA GLU A 38 -15.31 -10.88 1.49
C GLU A 38 -14.25 -11.66 0.72
N THR A 39 -14.58 -12.14 -0.49
CA THR A 39 -13.64 -12.80 -1.37
C THR A 39 -12.70 -11.81 -2.07
N LYS A 40 -12.98 -10.50 -2.06
CA LYS A 40 -12.21 -9.47 -2.75
C LYS A 40 -11.13 -8.80 -1.91
N PHE A 41 -11.15 -8.92 -0.58
CA PHE A 41 -10.16 -8.29 0.29
C PHE A 41 -9.62 -9.28 1.33
N LEU A 42 -8.44 -8.97 1.86
CA LEU A 42 -7.83 -9.74 2.95
C LEU A 42 -8.32 -9.19 4.29
N ASP A 43 -8.86 -10.05 5.14
CA ASP A 43 -9.16 -9.71 6.52
C ASP A 43 -7.87 -9.48 7.34
N SER A 44 -8.01 -9.02 8.58
CA SER A 44 -6.87 -8.69 9.44
C SER A 44 -5.97 -9.88 9.73
N GLU A 45 -6.51 -11.08 9.87
CA GLU A 45 -5.69 -12.27 10.15
C GLU A 45 -4.89 -12.70 8.92
N LYS A 46 -5.51 -12.67 7.72
CA LYS A 46 -4.81 -12.94 6.47
C LYS A 46 -3.72 -11.90 6.21
N VAL A 47 -3.99 -10.61 6.49
CA VAL A 47 -2.97 -9.55 6.37
C VAL A 47 -1.80 -9.79 7.32
N LYS A 48 -2.06 -10.06 8.61
CA LYS A 48 -1.01 -10.36 9.58
C LYS A 48 -0.16 -11.56 9.15
N ARG A 49 -0.80 -12.64 8.73
CA ARG A 49 -0.14 -13.86 8.27
C ARG A 49 0.73 -13.59 7.04
N LEU A 50 0.21 -12.88 6.04
CA LEU A 50 0.94 -12.51 4.83
C LEU A 50 2.16 -11.66 5.16
N ARG A 51 2.00 -10.61 5.95
CA ARG A 51 3.09 -9.72 6.38
C ARG A 51 4.16 -10.47 7.16
N LYS A 52 3.79 -11.29 8.15
CA LYS A 52 4.73 -12.08 8.96
C LYS A 52 5.61 -12.97 8.09
N VAL A 53 5.01 -13.71 7.18
CA VAL A 53 5.74 -14.64 6.29
C VAL A 53 6.67 -13.90 5.34
N LEU A 54 6.21 -12.78 4.76
CA LEU A 54 7.02 -11.99 3.83
C LEU A 54 8.15 -11.23 4.54
N THR A 55 7.95 -10.76 5.75
CA THR A 55 9.02 -10.15 6.56
C THR A 55 10.13 -11.17 6.85
N SER A 56 9.78 -12.37 7.29
CA SER A 56 10.76 -13.44 7.51
C SER A 56 11.50 -13.82 6.21
N ALA A 57 10.79 -13.91 5.09
CA ALA A 57 11.40 -14.20 3.78
C ALA A 57 12.34 -13.08 3.32
N LYS A 58 11.98 -11.81 3.56
CA LYS A 58 12.83 -10.63 3.31
C LYS A 58 14.11 -10.68 4.14
N ASP A 59 14.01 -10.92 5.45
CA ASP A 59 15.16 -10.90 6.36
C ASP A 59 16.19 -11.98 5.98
N LYS A 60 15.72 -13.17 5.60
CA LYS A 60 16.60 -14.22 5.05
C LYS A 60 17.22 -13.80 3.71
N ALA A 61 16.41 -13.24 2.81
CA ALA A 61 16.85 -12.86 1.49
C ALA A 61 17.92 -11.77 1.49
N ILE A 62 17.85 -10.83 2.43
CA ILE A 62 18.87 -9.77 2.57
C ILE A 62 20.22 -10.35 2.95
N LYS A 63 20.26 -11.31 3.87
CA LYS A 63 21.48 -12.02 4.25
C LYS A 63 22.10 -12.80 3.08
N GLU A 64 21.25 -13.27 2.19
CA GLU A 64 21.63 -14.10 1.03
C GLU A 64 21.73 -13.27 -0.28
N ASN A 65 21.63 -11.94 -0.23
CA ASN A 65 21.62 -11.04 -1.39
C ASN A 65 20.58 -11.43 -2.46
N LYS A 66 19.42 -11.94 -2.04
CA LYS A 66 18.33 -12.35 -2.93
C LYS A 66 17.29 -11.23 -3.11
N ILE A 67 17.11 -10.77 -4.33
CA ILE A 67 16.28 -9.61 -4.68
C ILE A 67 14.78 -9.90 -4.55
N VAL A 68 14.36 -11.05 -5.03
CA VAL A 68 12.92 -11.33 -5.24
C VAL A 68 12.10 -11.28 -3.96
N PRO A 69 12.50 -11.88 -2.83
CA PRO A 69 11.70 -11.82 -1.61
C PRO A 69 11.62 -10.40 -1.00
N ALA A 70 12.71 -9.63 -1.01
CA ALA A 70 12.71 -8.25 -0.51
C ALA A 70 11.78 -7.35 -1.34
N ARG A 71 11.84 -7.45 -2.67
CA ARG A 71 10.93 -6.77 -3.59
C ARG A 71 9.47 -7.19 -3.37
N ASN A 72 9.21 -8.48 -3.21
CA ASN A 72 7.85 -9.01 -3.01
C ASN A 72 7.27 -8.55 -1.68
N TRP A 73 8.07 -8.52 -0.61
CA TRP A 73 7.68 -7.94 0.66
C TRP A 73 7.27 -6.47 0.49
N PHE A 74 8.13 -5.64 -0.12
CA PHE A 74 7.83 -4.22 -0.31
C PHE A 74 6.60 -3.98 -1.20
N MET A 75 6.38 -4.80 -2.23
CA MET A 75 5.19 -4.76 -3.07
C MET A 75 3.91 -4.91 -2.25
N VAL A 76 3.87 -5.86 -1.33
CA VAL A 76 2.71 -6.11 -0.49
C VAL A 76 2.51 -4.99 0.52
N GLU A 77 3.57 -4.56 1.20
CA GLU A 77 3.50 -3.43 2.14
C GLU A 77 3.02 -2.16 1.43
N LEU A 78 3.62 -1.81 0.29
CA LEU A 78 3.19 -0.63 -0.48
C LEU A 78 1.72 -0.72 -0.89
N GLY A 79 1.26 -1.88 -1.36
CA GLY A 79 -0.14 -2.08 -1.71
C GLY A 79 -1.10 -1.91 -0.54
N LEU A 80 -0.74 -2.43 0.63
CA LEU A 80 -1.53 -2.33 1.87
C LEU A 80 -1.56 -0.92 2.45
N PHE A 81 -0.51 -0.11 2.25
CA PHE A 81 -0.42 1.25 2.81
C PHE A 81 -0.85 2.36 1.85
N THR A 82 -0.98 2.08 0.55
CA THR A 82 -1.25 3.12 -0.45
C THR A 82 -2.45 2.82 -1.35
N GLY A 83 -2.87 1.58 -1.43
CA GLY A 83 -3.95 1.15 -2.32
C GLY A 83 -3.69 1.42 -3.81
N LEU A 84 -2.44 1.47 -4.24
CA LEU A 84 -2.08 1.69 -5.64
C LEU A 84 -2.64 0.62 -6.58
N ARG A 85 -2.97 1.03 -7.81
CA ARG A 85 -3.25 0.08 -8.90
C ARG A 85 -1.96 -0.59 -9.36
N VAL A 86 -2.07 -1.80 -9.91
CA VAL A 86 -0.89 -2.54 -10.39
C VAL A 86 -0.07 -1.75 -11.42
N GLU A 87 -0.75 -1.00 -12.27
CA GLU A 87 -0.10 -0.12 -13.28
C GLU A 87 0.65 1.05 -12.63
N GLU A 88 0.07 1.64 -11.60
CA GLU A 88 0.71 2.69 -10.82
C GLU A 88 1.95 2.15 -10.12
N MET A 89 1.85 0.95 -9.53
CA MET A 89 2.98 0.31 -8.84
C MET A 89 4.17 0.05 -9.77
N VAL A 90 3.94 -0.52 -10.95
CA VAL A 90 5.07 -0.86 -11.87
C VAL A 90 5.76 0.37 -12.43
N ASN A 91 5.05 1.49 -12.54
CA ASN A 91 5.59 2.75 -13.06
C ASN A 91 6.24 3.62 -11.97
N LEU A 92 6.12 3.23 -10.70
CA LEU A 92 6.61 4.02 -9.58
C LEU A 92 8.14 4.06 -9.54
N LYS A 93 8.68 5.26 -9.34
CA LYS A 93 10.11 5.52 -9.23
C LYS A 93 10.50 5.98 -7.83
N ALA A 94 11.76 5.84 -7.47
CA ALA A 94 12.28 6.30 -6.18
C ALA A 94 12.00 7.79 -5.90
N PRO A 95 12.16 8.73 -6.87
CA PRO A 95 11.84 10.14 -6.65
C PRO A 95 10.35 10.44 -6.42
N ASP A 96 9.45 9.51 -6.70
CA ASP A 96 8.01 9.69 -6.43
C ASP A 96 7.68 9.51 -4.93
N LEU A 97 8.61 8.95 -4.13
CA LEU A 97 8.53 8.84 -2.68
C LEU A 97 9.16 10.07 -2.00
N HIS A 98 8.34 10.87 -1.35
CA HIS A 98 8.76 12.07 -0.62
C HIS A 98 8.79 11.76 0.88
N LEU A 99 9.93 11.28 1.38
CA LEU A 99 10.11 10.81 2.76
C LEU A 99 10.67 11.93 3.63
N LYS A 100 9.84 12.93 3.93
CA LYS A 100 10.21 14.11 4.74
C LYS A 100 10.00 13.84 6.24
N GLU A 101 10.62 14.66 7.10
CA GLU A 101 10.49 14.53 8.55
C GLU A 101 9.07 14.79 9.04
N GLU A 102 8.44 15.85 8.54
CA GLU A 102 7.10 16.25 9.02
C GLU A 102 5.97 15.43 8.40
N GLN A 103 6.02 15.17 7.09
CA GLN A 103 4.97 14.46 6.38
C GLN A 103 5.52 13.73 5.16
N SER A 104 5.45 12.41 5.22
CA SER A 104 5.83 11.55 4.10
C SER A 104 4.66 11.34 3.14
N SER A 105 4.95 11.31 1.85
CA SER A 105 3.93 11.13 0.82
C SER A 105 4.49 10.43 -0.43
N LEU A 106 3.58 9.99 -1.27
CA LEU A 106 3.84 9.35 -2.54
C LEU A 106 3.09 10.10 -3.65
N SER A 107 3.80 10.52 -4.69
CA SER A 107 3.20 11.11 -5.89
C SER A 107 2.83 10.02 -6.89
N VAL A 108 1.54 9.90 -7.19
CA VAL A 108 1.03 8.97 -8.20
C VAL A 108 0.77 9.74 -9.48
N LYS A 109 1.63 9.53 -10.47
CA LYS A 109 1.46 10.11 -11.81
C LYS A 109 0.45 9.27 -12.59
N LYS A 110 -0.56 9.91 -13.16
CA LYS A 110 -1.46 9.27 -14.09
C LYS A 110 -0.96 9.45 -15.53
N GLY A 111 -1.32 8.52 -16.41
CA GLY A 111 -0.99 8.63 -17.84
C GLY A 111 -1.55 9.90 -18.50
N LYS A 112 -1.24 10.11 -19.78
CA LYS A 112 -1.47 11.31 -20.59
C LYS A 112 -2.84 11.98 -20.32
N GLY A 113 -2.81 13.22 -19.81
CA GLY A 113 -4.02 14.06 -19.62
C GLY A 113 -4.71 13.94 -18.26
N ASP A 114 -4.24 13.12 -17.34
CA ASP A 114 -4.95 12.86 -16.09
C ASP A 114 -4.22 13.47 -14.85
N LYS A 115 -4.99 13.94 -13.88
CA LYS A 115 -4.47 14.61 -12.68
C LYS A 115 -3.65 13.66 -11.81
N SER A 116 -2.46 14.08 -11.41
CA SER A 116 -1.68 13.38 -10.39
C SER A 116 -2.40 13.45 -9.03
N ARG A 117 -2.17 12.45 -8.18
CA ARG A 117 -2.62 12.49 -6.79
C ARG A 117 -1.48 12.23 -5.82
N THR A 118 -1.62 12.75 -4.63
CA THR A 118 -0.70 12.49 -3.52
C THR A 118 -1.35 11.52 -2.55
N VAL A 119 -0.64 10.46 -2.20
CA VAL A 119 -1.01 9.51 -1.14
C VAL A 119 -0.12 9.76 0.06
N TYR A 120 -0.71 10.06 1.21
CA TYR A 120 0.04 10.26 2.44
C TYR A 120 0.46 8.93 3.06
N LEU A 121 1.69 8.89 3.56
CA LEU A 121 2.29 7.69 4.13
C LEU A 121 2.38 7.83 5.66
N PRO A 122 1.99 6.81 6.43
CA PRO A 122 2.18 6.83 7.87
C PRO A 122 3.67 6.70 8.23
N GLU A 123 4.06 7.25 9.37
CA GLU A 123 5.46 7.27 9.83
C GLU A 123 6.03 5.85 10.00
N THR A 124 5.18 4.90 10.39
CA THR A 124 5.58 3.49 10.48
C THR A 124 6.01 2.91 9.14
N PHE A 125 5.33 3.27 8.05
CA PHE A 125 5.68 2.79 6.72
C PHE A 125 6.86 3.55 6.10
N LYS A 126 7.12 4.79 6.52
CA LYS A 126 8.30 5.56 6.10
C LYS A 126 9.60 4.80 6.37
N LYS A 127 9.73 4.20 7.54
CA LYS A 127 10.92 3.40 7.90
C LYS A 127 11.13 2.22 6.94
N GLU A 128 10.06 1.56 6.55
CA GLU A 128 10.09 0.46 5.58
C GLU A 128 10.46 0.94 4.18
N CYS A 129 9.96 2.11 3.77
CA CYS A 129 10.35 2.75 2.51
C CYS A 129 11.83 3.10 2.49
N LEU A 130 12.35 3.77 3.53
CA LEU A 130 13.77 4.11 3.64
C LEU A 130 14.66 2.86 3.60
N PHE A 131 14.28 1.84 4.35
CA PHE A 131 14.99 0.57 4.35
C PHE A 131 15.05 -0.05 2.95
N TYR A 132 13.89 -0.12 2.25
CA TYR A 132 13.83 -0.71 0.92
C TYR A 132 14.61 0.11 -0.11
N LEU A 133 14.52 1.44 -0.08
CA LEU A 133 15.26 2.32 -0.98
C LEU A 133 16.78 2.16 -0.80
N ASN A 134 17.26 2.18 0.43
CA ASN A 134 18.69 2.00 0.73
C ASN A 134 19.21 0.62 0.28
N TRP A 135 18.41 -0.42 0.52
CA TRP A 135 18.75 -1.76 0.05
C TRP A 135 18.77 -1.85 -1.49
N LYS A 136 17.74 -1.29 -2.14
CA LYS A 136 17.64 -1.26 -3.61
C LYS A 136 18.80 -0.48 -4.23
N GLU A 137 19.15 0.67 -3.70
CA GLU A 137 20.22 1.50 -4.21
C GLU A 137 21.57 0.77 -4.18
N ARG A 138 21.89 0.07 -3.11
CA ARG A 138 23.08 -0.76 -3.01
C ARG A 138 23.09 -1.92 -4.01
N THR A 139 21.92 -2.46 -4.34
CA THR A 139 21.81 -3.63 -5.22
C THR A 139 21.71 -3.25 -6.69
N PHE A 140 21.05 -2.12 -7.01
CA PHE A 140 20.80 -1.62 -8.36
C PHE A 140 20.87 -0.08 -8.43
N PRO A 141 22.06 0.50 -8.31
CA PRO A 141 22.21 1.96 -8.20
C PRO A 141 21.76 2.73 -9.45
N ARG A 142 21.68 2.07 -10.61
CA ARG A 142 21.33 2.71 -11.89
C ARG A 142 19.84 2.65 -12.23
N SER A 143 19.00 2.12 -11.37
CA SER A 143 17.57 1.98 -11.68
C SER A 143 16.70 2.88 -10.83
N ASP A 144 15.96 3.79 -11.43
CA ASP A 144 14.99 4.64 -10.74
C ASP A 144 13.74 3.86 -10.32
N TYR A 145 13.35 2.81 -11.04
CA TYR A 145 12.13 2.08 -10.76
C TYR A 145 12.17 1.40 -9.39
N LEU A 146 11.05 1.45 -8.65
CA LEU A 146 10.94 0.76 -7.37
C LEU A 146 10.85 -0.76 -7.55
N PHE A 147 10.14 -1.21 -8.58
CA PHE A 147 9.98 -2.64 -8.85
C PHE A 147 10.78 -3.05 -10.08
N ILE A 148 11.89 -3.71 -9.82
CA ILE A 148 12.87 -4.10 -10.81
C ILE A 148 12.88 -5.62 -11.03
N ASN A 149 13.23 -6.03 -12.24
CA ASN A 149 13.52 -7.43 -12.58
C ASN A 149 14.96 -7.81 -12.15
N ARG A 150 15.39 -9.02 -12.41
CA ARG A 150 16.75 -9.49 -12.05
C ARG A 150 17.88 -8.76 -12.79
N ALA A 151 17.58 -8.19 -13.95
CA ALA A 151 18.52 -7.41 -14.74
C ALA A 151 18.52 -5.91 -14.41
N GLY A 152 17.77 -5.47 -13.37
CA GLY A 152 17.67 -4.06 -12.98
C GLY A 152 16.67 -3.23 -13.79
N GLY A 153 16.03 -3.79 -14.81
CA GLY A 153 15.00 -3.11 -15.60
C GLY A 153 13.62 -3.11 -14.90
N GLN A 154 12.70 -2.33 -15.44
CA GLN A 154 11.32 -2.23 -14.95
C GLN A 154 10.62 -3.61 -14.91
N LEU A 155 9.89 -3.86 -13.84
CA LEU A 155 9.05 -5.06 -13.73
C LEU A 155 7.72 -4.85 -14.47
N THR A 156 7.28 -5.86 -15.23
CA THR A 156 5.99 -5.81 -15.93
C THR A 156 4.80 -6.06 -14.99
N LYS A 157 3.61 -5.58 -15.34
CA LYS A 157 2.36 -5.87 -14.62
C LYS A 157 2.17 -7.38 -14.37
N ARG A 158 2.34 -8.17 -15.43
CA ARG A 158 2.18 -9.63 -15.36
C ARG A 158 3.18 -10.27 -14.38
N ALA A 159 4.43 -9.77 -14.36
CA ALA A 159 5.44 -10.26 -13.42
C ALA A 159 5.11 -9.88 -11.97
N LEU A 160 4.60 -8.67 -11.74
CA LEU A 160 4.17 -8.22 -10.41
C LEU A 160 2.98 -9.06 -9.90
N GLN A 161 1.97 -9.30 -10.76
CA GLN A 161 0.83 -10.17 -10.43
C GLN A 161 1.26 -11.61 -10.12
N LYS A 162 2.17 -12.19 -10.93
CA LYS A 162 2.75 -13.52 -10.64
C LYS A 162 3.51 -13.54 -9.32
N SER A 163 4.24 -12.47 -9.01
CA SER A 163 4.93 -12.32 -7.72
C SER A 163 3.94 -12.31 -6.55
N PHE A 164 2.83 -11.61 -6.67
CA PHE A 164 1.78 -11.62 -5.65
C PHE A 164 1.17 -13.01 -5.43
N LYS A 165 0.89 -13.77 -6.49
CA LYS A 165 0.42 -15.17 -6.36
C LYS A 165 1.42 -16.07 -5.62
N ARG A 166 2.73 -15.85 -5.82
CA ARG A 166 3.77 -16.55 -5.04
C ARG A 166 3.76 -16.15 -3.56
N CYS A 167 3.50 -14.86 -3.25
CA CYS A 167 3.34 -14.40 -1.87
C CYS A 167 2.16 -15.07 -1.17
N LEU A 168 1.01 -15.17 -1.84
CA LEU A 168 -0.15 -15.88 -1.31
C LEU A 168 0.16 -17.35 -1.02
N LYS A 169 0.77 -18.06 -1.99
CA LYS A 169 1.18 -19.45 -1.82
C LYS A 169 2.12 -19.62 -0.62
N LEU A 170 3.12 -18.74 -0.47
CA LEU A 170 4.07 -18.79 0.63
C LEU A 170 3.39 -18.57 1.99
N ALA A 171 2.36 -17.73 2.03
CA ALA A 171 1.57 -17.48 3.24
C ALA A 171 0.45 -18.51 3.47
N GLY A 172 0.27 -19.51 2.59
CA GLY A 172 -0.81 -20.48 2.65
C GLY A 172 -2.18 -19.81 2.54
N LEU A 173 -2.29 -18.78 1.70
CA LEU A 173 -3.53 -18.07 1.42
C LEU A 173 -4.11 -18.52 0.07
N GLU A 174 -5.42 -18.36 -0.06
CA GLU A 174 -6.20 -18.83 -1.19
C GLU A 174 -5.75 -18.20 -2.52
N PRO A 175 -5.63 -18.99 -3.59
CA PRO A 175 -5.09 -18.52 -4.87
C PRO A 175 -6.05 -17.62 -5.66
N HIS A 176 -7.31 -17.49 -5.28
CA HIS A 176 -8.28 -16.65 -5.98
C HIS A 176 -7.97 -15.15 -5.82
N TYR A 177 -7.35 -14.72 -4.72
CA TYR A 177 -6.99 -13.31 -4.52
C TYR A 177 -6.09 -12.79 -5.64
N SER A 178 -6.44 -11.66 -6.22
CA SER A 178 -5.58 -10.91 -7.15
C SER A 178 -4.84 -9.81 -6.40
N ILE A 179 -3.82 -9.20 -7.04
CA ILE A 179 -3.08 -8.07 -6.44
C ILE A 179 -4.00 -6.87 -6.10
N HIS A 180 -5.16 -6.77 -6.76
CA HIS A 180 -6.16 -5.74 -6.46
C HIS A 180 -6.78 -5.90 -5.07
N CYS A 181 -6.71 -7.10 -4.45
CA CYS A 181 -7.18 -7.28 -3.09
C CYS A 181 -6.43 -6.40 -2.09
N LEU A 182 -5.14 -6.07 -2.32
CA LEU A 182 -4.38 -5.15 -1.48
C LEU A 182 -5.02 -3.75 -1.45
N ARG A 183 -5.48 -3.28 -2.62
CA ARG A 183 -6.18 -2.01 -2.73
C ARG A 183 -7.57 -2.03 -2.06
N HIS A 184 -8.32 -3.12 -2.22
CA HIS A 184 -9.59 -3.29 -1.52
C HIS A 184 -9.39 -3.37 0.00
N THR A 185 -8.37 -4.08 0.45
CA THR A 185 -7.97 -4.15 1.86
C THR A 185 -7.61 -2.77 2.41
N TYR A 186 -6.77 -2.00 1.70
CA TYR A 186 -6.45 -0.62 2.07
C TYR A 186 -7.70 0.26 2.18
N GLY A 187 -8.58 0.23 1.16
CA GLY A 187 -9.82 1.00 1.16
C GLY A 187 -10.73 0.66 2.34
N SER A 188 -10.90 -0.64 2.62
CA SER A 188 -11.71 -1.13 3.74
C SER A 188 -11.13 -0.68 5.10
N PHE A 189 -9.81 -0.76 5.29
CA PHE A 189 -9.17 -0.31 6.51
C PHE A 189 -9.22 1.20 6.68
N LEU A 190 -8.96 1.95 5.60
CA LEU A 190 -9.06 3.40 5.60
C LEU A 190 -10.48 3.87 5.93
N TYR A 191 -11.50 3.25 5.36
CA TYR A 191 -12.89 3.53 5.65
C TYR A 191 -13.23 3.34 7.14
N LYS A 192 -12.82 2.19 7.71
CA LYS A 192 -13.03 1.91 9.13
C LYS A 192 -12.28 2.88 10.04
N SER A 193 -11.03 3.21 9.74
CA SER A 193 -10.20 4.09 10.58
C SER A 193 -10.55 5.58 10.46
N SER A 194 -11.21 5.98 9.38
CA SER A 194 -11.65 7.36 9.14
C SER A 194 -13.07 7.67 9.63
N ASN A 195 -13.62 6.86 10.54
CA ASN A 195 -15.03 6.95 10.96
C ASN A 195 -15.99 6.94 9.76
N HIS A 196 -15.77 6.01 8.83
CA HIS A 196 -16.61 5.80 7.66
C HIS A 196 -16.63 6.97 6.65
N ASN A 197 -15.54 7.72 6.56
CA ASN A 197 -15.42 8.86 5.65
C ASN A 197 -15.13 8.38 4.21
N LEU A 198 -16.18 8.14 3.42
CA LEU A 198 -16.10 7.72 2.02
C LEU A 198 -15.33 8.71 1.13
N ARG A 199 -15.49 10.02 1.39
CA ARG A 199 -14.82 11.06 0.59
C ARG A 199 -13.30 10.96 0.73
N MET A 200 -12.81 10.76 1.95
CA MET A 200 -11.39 10.56 2.20
C MET A 200 -10.87 9.31 1.50
N VAL A 201 -11.61 8.20 1.56
CA VAL A 201 -11.25 6.95 0.86
C VAL A 201 -11.19 7.19 -0.65
N GLN A 202 -12.17 7.91 -1.21
CA GLN A 202 -12.22 8.25 -2.61
C GLN A 202 -11.00 9.08 -3.06
N GLU A 203 -10.65 10.11 -2.31
CA GLU A 203 -9.50 10.99 -2.58
C GLU A 203 -8.19 10.20 -2.56
N GLN A 204 -7.95 9.39 -1.52
CA GLN A 204 -6.74 8.57 -1.39
C GLN A 204 -6.63 7.50 -2.48
N LEU A 205 -7.73 6.86 -2.82
CA LEU A 205 -7.75 5.87 -3.90
C LEU A 205 -7.72 6.52 -5.29
N GLY A 206 -8.06 7.80 -5.44
CA GLY A 206 -8.14 8.49 -6.73
C GLY A 206 -9.29 7.94 -7.58
N HIS A 207 -10.47 7.76 -7.00
CA HIS A 207 -11.68 7.42 -7.72
C HIS A 207 -12.33 8.70 -8.27
N SER A 208 -12.65 8.72 -9.56
CA SER A 208 -13.33 9.84 -10.20
C SER A 208 -14.82 9.93 -9.84
N SER A 209 -15.39 8.84 -9.32
CA SER A 209 -16.80 8.73 -8.93
C SER A 209 -16.95 8.04 -7.59
N ILE A 210 -17.91 8.49 -6.76
CA ILE A 210 -18.29 7.85 -5.49
C ILE A 210 -18.75 6.41 -5.72
N ARG A 211 -19.48 6.13 -6.80
CA ARG A 211 -19.94 4.78 -7.16
C ARG A 211 -18.81 3.75 -7.26
N THR A 212 -17.59 4.18 -7.58
CA THR A 212 -16.42 3.29 -7.67
C THR A 212 -15.83 2.98 -6.30
N THR A 213 -16.17 3.77 -5.28
CA THR A 213 -15.68 3.59 -3.90
C THR A 213 -16.67 2.77 -3.06
N GLN A 214 -17.93 2.77 -3.46
CA GLN A 214 -19.00 1.93 -2.91
C GLN A 214 -18.92 0.52 -3.47
#